data_50aa47328cf062ef4dbb3003b30e7a62
#
_entry.id   50aa47328cf062ef4dbb3003b30e7a62
#
_cell.length_a   1.000
_cell.length_b   1.000
_cell.length_c   1.000
_cell.angle_alpha   90.00
_cell.angle_beta   90.00
_cell.angle_gamma   90.00
#
_symmetry.space_group_name_H-M   'P 1'
#
loop_
_entity.id
_entity.type
_entity.pdbx_description
1 polymer ?
#
loop_
_entity_poly.entity_id
_entity_poly.type
_entity_poly.pdbx_seq_one_letter_code
_entity_poly.pdbx_strand_id
1 'polypeptide(L)' 'MRQSGTVKFFNQSKGFGFITPDQGGKDVFVHVTAVERSGIGPLDEGMRLSFETEPDKSGKGPKAVNLQEAD' A
#
# COMPACT_ATOMS: atom_id res chain seq x y z
N MET A 1 -9.14 5.52 9.47
CA MET A 1 -8.96 4.23 10.17
C MET A 1 -7.84 3.43 9.51
N ARG A 2 -6.96 2.85 10.32
CA ARG A 2 -5.91 2.03 9.75
C ARG A 2 -6.44 0.66 9.36
N GLN A 3 -5.89 0.13 8.30
CA GLN A 3 -6.19 -1.21 7.81
C GLN A 3 -4.91 -2.02 7.79
N SER A 4 -5.05 -3.32 7.70
CA SER A 4 -3.91 -4.22 7.49
C SER A 4 -4.11 -4.98 6.20
N GLY A 5 -3.01 -5.33 5.57
CA GLY A 5 -3.08 -6.11 4.34
C GLY A 5 -1.73 -6.71 3.99
N THR A 6 -1.71 -7.40 2.87
CA THR A 6 -0.53 -8.06 2.36
C THR A 6 -0.17 -7.49 1.00
N VAL A 7 1.10 -7.19 0.79
CA VAL A 7 1.57 -6.69 -0.51
C VAL A 7 1.34 -7.77 -1.56
N LYS A 8 0.52 -7.45 -2.56
CA LYS A 8 0.26 -8.36 -3.68
C LYS A 8 1.43 -8.34 -4.66
N PHE A 9 1.87 -7.15 -5.02
CA PHE A 9 3.11 -6.96 -5.74
C PHE A 9 3.53 -5.50 -5.63
N PHE A 10 4.81 -5.23 -5.90
CA PHE A 10 5.30 -3.87 -5.96
C PHE A 10 6.39 -3.79 -7.02
N ASN A 11 6.24 -2.84 -7.94
CA ASN A 11 7.19 -2.65 -9.03
C ASN A 11 7.95 -1.35 -8.80
N GLN A 12 9.19 -1.45 -8.32
CA GLN A 12 10.02 -0.28 -8.03
C GLN A 12 10.37 0.50 -9.28
N SER A 13 10.51 -0.17 -10.41
CA SER A 13 10.84 0.50 -11.67
C SER A 13 9.72 1.42 -12.11
N LYS A 14 8.48 1.00 -11.90
CA LYS A 14 7.31 1.82 -12.26
C LYS A 14 6.86 2.70 -11.10
N GLY A 15 7.29 2.41 -9.90
CA GLY A 15 7.01 3.22 -8.73
C GLY A 15 5.63 3.02 -8.12
N PHE A 16 5.05 1.82 -8.26
CA PHE A 16 3.74 1.55 -7.68
C PHE A 16 3.54 0.06 -7.42
N GLY A 17 2.53 -0.24 -6.62
CA GLY A 17 2.15 -1.60 -6.34
C GLY A 17 0.74 -1.66 -5.78
N PHE A 18 0.34 -2.83 -5.30
CA PHE A 18 -0.99 -3.05 -4.74
C PHE A 18 -0.89 -3.87 -3.46
N ILE A 19 -1.79 -3.56 -2.54
CA ILE A 19 -1.92 -4.26 -1.28
C ILE A 19 -3.31 -4.89 -1.23
N THR A 20 -3.37 -6.16 -0.87
CA THR A 20 -4.66 -6.85 -0.69
C THR A 20 -5.09 -6.68 0.76
N PRO A 21 -6.17 -5.94 1.03
CA PRO A 21 -6.62 -5.73 2.41
C PRO A 21 -7.06 -7.04 3.06
N ASP A 22 -6.79 -7.18 4.35
CA ASP A 22 -7.23 -8.36 5.10
C ASP A 22 -8.75 -8.50 5.12
N GLN A 23 -9.44 -7.38 5.08
CA GLN A 23 -10.90 -7.37 5.09
C GLN A 23 -11.50 -7.85 3.77
N GLY A 24 -10.68 -8.01 2.76
CA GLY A 24 -11.15 -8.35 1.42
C GLY A 24 -11.50 -7.09 0.63
N GLY A 25 -12.14 -7.28 -0.50
CA GLY A 25 -12.50 -6.18 -1.37
C GLY A 25 -11.41 -5.88 -2.39
N LYS A 26 -11.41 -4.68 -2.90
CA LYS A 26 -10.47 -4.29 -3.96
C LYS A 26 -9.08 -4.05 -3.41
N ASP A 27 -8.08 -4.36 -4.22
CA ASP A 27 -6.69 -4.05 -3.89
C ASP A 27 -6.52 -2.55 -3.72
N VAL A 28 -5.64 -2.18 -2.80
CA VAL A 28 -5.35 -0.77 -2.52
C VAL A 28 -4.07 -0.38 -3.24
N PHE A 29 -4.12 0.70 -4.01
CA PHE A 29 -2.97 1.21 -4.73
C PHE A 29 -1.96 1.81 -3.76
N VAL A 30 -0.67 1.55 -3.98
CA VAL A 30 0.40 2.16 -3.20
C VAL A 30 1.45 2.72 -4.16
N HIS A 31 1.80 4.00 -3.98
CA HIS A 31 2.81 4.65 -4.79
C HIS A 31 4.14 4.69 -4.03
N VAL A 32 5.25 4.70 -4.79
CA VAL A 32 6.59 4.71 -4.18
C VAL A 32 6.79 5.89 -3.24
N THR A 33 6.16 7.03 -3.51
CA THR A 33 6.27 8.19 -2.63
C THR A 33 5.70 7.91 -1.24
N ALA A 34 4.61 7.13 -1.16
CA ALA A 34 4.03 6.77 0.13
C ALA A 34 5.00 5.87 0.91
N VAL A 35 5.67 4.96 0.21
CA VAL A 35 6.67 4.08 0.83
C VAL A 35 7.83 4.91 1.36
N GLU A 36 8.34 5.84 0.57
CA GLU A 36 9.46 6.69 0.96
C GLU A 36 9.10 7.57 2.16
N ARG A 37 7.90 8.16 2.16
CA ARG A 37 7.45 9.01 3.25
C ARG A 37 7.28 8.23 4.54
N SER A 38 6.93 6.97 4.43
CA SER A 38 6.72 6.11 5.59
C SER A 38 8.03 5.58 6.17
N GLY A 39 9.10 5.60 5.39
CA GLY A 39 10.42 5.21 5.87
C GLY A 39 10.59 3.71 6.12
N ILE A 40 9.75 2.89 5.54
CA ILE A 40 9.78 1.45 5.79
C ILE A 40 10.63 0.66 4.80
N GLY A 41 11.23 1.37 3.83
CA GLY A 41 12.05 0.72 2.82
C GLY A 41 11.23 0.07 1.71
N PRO A 42 11.89 -0.67 0.81
CA PRO A 42 11.18 -1.27 -0.31
C PRO A 42 10.18 -2.34 0.13
N LEU A 43 9.11 -2.46 -0.64
CA LEU A 43 8.09 -3.46 -0.37
C LEU A 43 8.36 -4.73 -1.15
N ASP A 44 8.09 -5.87 -0.54
CA ASP A 44 8.20 -7.18 -1.19
C ASP A 44 6.85 -7.87 -1.21
N GLU A 45 6.65 -8.77 -2.16
CA GLU A 45 5.44 -9.57 -2.21
C GLU A 45 5.28 -10.38 -0.92
N GLY A 46 4.07 -10.39 -0.41
CA GLY A 46 3.75 -11.12 0.82
C GLY A 46 4.07 -10.36 2.09
N MET A 47 4.63 -9.18 1.98
CA MET A 47 4.94 -8.35 3.15
C MET A 47 3.67 -7.85 3.80
N ARG A 48 3.59 -7.95 5.12
CA ARG A 48 2.42 -7.49 5.87
C ARG A 48 2.58 -6.03 6.24
N LEU A 49 1.55 -5.24 6.00
CA LEU A 49 1.57 -3.81 6.29
C LEU A 49 0.30 -3.37 6.98
N SER A 50 0.41 -2.33 7.80
CA SER A 50 -0.74 -1.56 8.20
C SER A 50 -0.67 -0.22 7.50
N PHE A 51 -1.81 0.35 7.16
CA PHE A 51 -1.85 1.57 6.36
C PHE A 51 -3.19 2.26 6.53
N GLU A 52 -3.21 3.53 6.11
CA GLU A 52 -4.44 4.28 5.98
C GLU A 52 -4.74 4.46 4.50
N THR A 53 -5.98 4.75 4.17
CA THR A 53 -6.37 4.97 2.79
C THR A 53 -6.89 6.38 2.60
N GLU A 54 -6.64 6.93 1.41
CA GLU A 54 -7.18 8.22 0.98
C GLU A 54 -7.75 8.05 -0.41
N PRO A 55 -8.79 8.82 -0.75
CA PRO A 55 -9.27 8.81 -2.14
C PRO A 55 -8.21 9.38 -3.07
N ASP A 56 -8.03 8.73 -4.21
CA ASP A 56 -7.11 9.19 -5.23
C ASP A 56 -7.86 10.14 -6.16
N LYS A 57 -7.32 11.34 -6.34
CA LYS A 57 -7.92 12.36 -7.18
C LYS A 57 -8.04 11.95 -8.64
N SER A 58 -7.22 11.01 -9.09
CA SER A 58 -7.26 10.53 -10.47
C SER A 58 -8.36 9.50 -10.71
N GLY A 59 -9.12 9.15 -9.69
CA GLY A 59 -10.23 8.22 -9.84
C GLY A 59 -9.87 6.76 -9.87
N LYS A 60 -8.64 6.42 -9.51
CA LYS A 60 -8.18 5.02 -9.50
C LYS A 60 -8.57 4.26 -8.25
N GLY A 61 -9.37 4.85 -7.40
CA GLY A 61 -9.78 4.24 -6.14
C GLY A 61 -8.87 4.65 -5.00
N PRO A 62 -9.00 4.00 -3.84
CA PRO A 62 -8.22 4.41 -2.67
C PRO A 62 -6.73 4.09 -2.85
N LYS A 63 -5.89 4.96 -2.28
CA LYS A 63 -4.45 4.74 -2.23
C LYS A 63 -4.00 4.59 -0.79
N ALA A 64 -2.96 3.80 -0.56
CA ALA A 64 -2.40 3.58 0.77
C ALA A 64 -1.45 4.70 1.15
N VAL A 65 -1.56 5.15 2.40
CA VAL A 65 -0.65 6.17 2.95
C VAL A 65 -0.31 5.77 4.37
N ASN A 66 0.71 6.42 4.93
CA ASN A 66 1.14 6.18 6.32
C ASN A 66 1.38 4.69 6.59
N LEU A 67 2.22 4.10 5.75
CA LEU A 67 2.51 2.67 5.79
C LEU A 67 3.40 2.33 6.99
N GLN A 68 3.12 1.18 7.60
CA GLN A 68 3.96 0.61 8.65
C GLN A 68 4.03 -0.88 8.44
N GLU A 69 5.17 -1.48 8.79
CA GLU A 69 5.27 -2.93 8.76
C GLU A 69 4.39 -3.52 9.85
N ALA A 70 3.67 -4.59 9.48
CA ALA A 70 2.82 -5.32 10.41
C ALA A 70 3.29 -6.77 10.45
N ASP A 71 3.24 -7.35 11.62
CA ASP A 71 3.63 -8.76 11.79
C ASP A 71 2.48 -9.71 11.50
#